data_83b53e7d6523ef09b17b96a8c6ee52a9
#
_entry.id   83b53e7d6523ef09b17b96a8c6ee52a9
#
_cell.length_a   1.000
_cell.length_b   1.000
_cell.length_c   1.000
_cell.angle_alpha   90.00
_cell.angle_beta   90.00
_cell.angle_gamma   90.00
#
_symmetry.space_group_name_H-M   'P 1'
#
loop_
_entity.id
_entity.type
_entity.pdbx_description
1 polymer ?
#
loop_
_entity_poly.entity_id
_entity_poly.type
_entity_poly.pdbx_seq_one_letter_code
_entity_poly.pdbx_strand_id
1 'polypeptide(L)'
;DEILPEKPDITPEELSKLLSIPVGEALVILDELRITVEEVKEELSKPLPKPVYEHVAIGGTFDEIHYGHLMLILMALRLGRRVLIGVTTDEFVKKLGKEHEVRSYAERVERLRRELEKRGWFERCKIIPLSDPYGPTIEDPSIEVLVTSPFTHFRGVEINELRVKRG
;
A
#
# COMPACT_ATOMS: atom_id res chain seq x y z
N ASP A 1 -1.15 -17.49 13.43
CA ASP A 1 -1.28 -17.56 11.99
C ASP A 1 -2.49 -18.39 11.55
N GLU A 2 -2.98 -19.29 12.35
CA GLU A 2 -4.17 -20.07 12.04
C GLU A 2 -5.46 -19.28 12.21
N ILE A 3 -5.40 -18.15 12.88
CA ILE A 3 -6.55 -17.29 13.10
C ILE A 3 -6.86 -16.44 11.87
N LEU A 4 -5.83 -15.98 11.19
CA LEU A 4 -5.96 -15.05 10.09
C LEU A 4 -6.55 -15.65 8.80
N PRO A 5 -6.20 -16.89 8.41
CA PRO A 5 -6.66 -17.44 7.14
C PRO A 5 -8.17 -17.57 6.97
N GLU A 6 -8.90 -17.53 8.05
CA GLU A 6 -10.35 -17.70 8.01
C GLU A 6 -11.10 -16.40 7.69
N LYS A 7 -10.38 -15.29 7.53
CA LYS A 7 -10.98 -13.97 7.30
C LYS A 7 -10.40 -13.27 6.08
N PRO A 8 -10.71 -13.76 4.87
CA PRO A 8 -10.17 -13.17 3.66
C PRO A 8 -10.65 -11.75 3.39
N ASP A 9 -11.79 -11.37 3.94
CA ASP A 9 -12.38 -10.05 3.78
C ASP A 9 -12.20 -9.16 5.00
N ILE A 10 -11.16 -9.41 5.78
CA ILE A 10 -10.88 -8.66 7.00
C ILE A 10 -10.73 -7.16 6.71
N THR A 11 -11.33 -6.34 7.56
CA THR A 11 -11.22 -4.90 7.46
C THR A 11 -9.92 -4.41 8.11
N PRO A 12 -9.45 -3.19 7.76
CA PRO A 12 -8.29 -2.62 8.44
C PRO A 12 -8.47 -2.50 9.95
N GLU A 13 -9.68 -2.19 10.40
CA GLU A 13 -9.99 -2.09 11.82
C GLU A 13 -9.89 -3.45 12.52
N GLU A 14 -10.39 -4.50 11.87
CA GLU A 14 -10.28 -5.86 12.39
C GLU A 14 -8.84 -6.32 12.42
N LEU A 15 -8.07 -6.01 11.38
CA LEU A 15 -6.65 -6.34 11.31
C LEU A 15 -5.88 -5.62 12.41
N SER A 16 -6.17 -4.35 12.63
CA SER A 16 -5.56 -3.57 13.70
C SER A 16 -5.80 -4.21 15.05
N LYS A 17 -7.02 -4.67 15.32
CA LYS A 17 -7.37 -5.37 16.56
C LYS A 17 -6.59 -6.67 16.73
N LEU A 18 -6.54 -7.48 15.67
CA LEU A 18 -5.87 -8.80 15.73
C LEU A 18 -4.38 -8.65 15.95
N LEU A 19 -3.76 -7.64 15.38
CA LEU A 19 -2.32 -7.45 15.43
C LEU A 19 -1.88 -6.42 16.49
N SER A 20 -2.83 -5.82 17.19
CA SER A 20 -2.58 -4.80 18.20
C SER A 20 -1.76 -3.63 17.65
N ILE A 21 -2.05 -3.24 16.40
CA ILE A 21 -1.42 -2.09 15.75
C ILE A 21 -2.44 -0.96 15.58
N PRO A 22 -1.98 0.29 15.56
CA PRO A 22 -2.89 1.42 15.31
C PRO A 22 -3.50 1.35 13.91
N VAL A 23 -4.76 1.78 13.79
CA VAL A 23 -5.44 1.82 12.49
C VAL A 23 -4.69 2.70 11.50
N GLY A 24 -4.07 3.80 11.98
CA GLY A 24 -3.27 4.69 11.13
C GLY A 24 -2.01 4.06 10.54
N GLU A 25 -1.62 2.88 11.03
CA GLU A 25 -0.48 2.12 10.53
C GLU A 25 -0.95 0.83 9.84
N ALA A 26 -2.12 0.83 9.25
CA ALA A 26 -2.73 -0.37 8.69
C ALA A 26 -1.75 -1.19 7.83
N LEU A 27 -1.72 -2.49 8.06
CA LEU A 27 -0.86 -3.43 7.35
C LEU A 27 -1.65 -4.29 6.40
N VAL A 28 -1.00 -4.69 5.30
CA VAL A 28 -1.51 -5.74 4.44
C VAL A 28 -0.60 -6.95 4.60
N ILE A 29 -1.06 -7.97 5.33
CA ILE A 29 -0.26 -9.14 5.68
C ILE A 29 -0.80 -10.33 4.92
N LEU A 30 -0.64 -10.29 3.60
CA LEU A 30 -1.23 -11.28 2.72
C LEU A 30 -0.73 -12.70 2.97
N ASP A 31 0.57 -12.85 3.21
CA ASP A 31 1.16 -14.17 3.45
C ASP A 31 0.60 -14.80 4.73
N GLU A 32 0.32 -13.98 5.73
CA GLU A 32 -0.22 -14.46 6.99
C GLU A 32 -1.73 -14.71 6.91
N LEU A 33 -2.42 -13.99 6.03
CA LEU A 33 -3.83 -14.22 5.78
C LEU A 33 -4.06 -15.51 4.99
N ARG A 34 -3.05 -15.95 4.24
CA ARG A 34 -3.09 -17.18 3.44
C ARG A 34 -4.31 -17.27 2.52
N ILE A 35 -4.69 -16.15 1.96
CA ILE A 35 -5.84 -16.12 1.05
C ILE A 35 -5.44 -16.67 -0.31
N THR A 36 -6.40 -17.33 -0.95
CA THR A 36 -6.18 -17.89 -2.29
C THR A 36 -6.32 -16.80 -3.36
N VAL A 37 -5.81 -17.09 -4.55
CA VAL A 37 -5.97 -16.20 -5.70
C VAL A 37 -7.45 -15.95 -5.99
N GLU A 38 -8.28 -16.99 -5.85
CA GLU A 38 -9.72 -16.85 -6.10
C GLU A 38 -10.39 -15.91 -5.09
N GLU A 39 -9.99 -16.00 -3.83
CA GLU A 39 -10.49 -15.09 -2.79
C GLU A 39 -10.06 -13.65 -3.05
N VAL A 40 -8.83 -13.45 -3.51
CA VAL A 40 -8.34 -12.10 -3.87
C VAL A 40 -9.16 -11.56 -5.04
N LYS A 41 -9.40 -12.37 -6.07
CA LYS A 41 -10.21 -11.96 -7.21
C LYS A 41 -11.62 -11.55 -6.79
N GLU A 42 -12.20 -12.30 -5.87
CA GLU A 42 -13.51 -11.98 -5.32
C GLU A 42 -13.50 -10.65 -4.61
N GLU A 43 -12.50 -10.40 -3.76
CA GLU A 43 -12.36 -9.13 -3.07
C GLU A 43 -12.18 -7.95 -4.03
N LEU A 44 -11.39 -8.15 -5.08
CA LEU A 44 -11.15 -7.12 -6.08
C LEU A 44 -12.41 -6.77 -6.89
N SER A 45 -13.36 -7.69 -6.97
CA SER A 45 -14.61 -7.46 -7.72
C SER A 45 -15.69 -6.76 -6.91
N LYS A 46 -15.54 -6.67 -5.59
CA LYS A 46 -16.52 -6.02 -4.73
C LYS A 46 -16.49 -4.50 -4.89
N PRO A 47 -17.65 -3.84 -4.81
CA PRO A 47 -17.68 -2.37 -4.83
C PRO A 47 -16.86 -1.81 -3.66
N LEU A 48 -16.21 -0.67 -3.90
CA LEU A 48 -15.45 0.00 -2.85
C LEU A 48 -16.40 0.62 -1.83
N PRO A 49 -16.12 0.46 -0.52
CA PRO A 49 -16.93 1.09 0.50
C PRO A 49 -16.67 2.59 0.56
N LYS A 50 -17.49 3.30 1.31
CA LYS A 50 -17.27 4.72 1.57
C LYS A 50 -15.98 4.87 2.38
N PRO A 51 -15.00 5.67 1.92
CA PRO A 51 -13.74 5.82 2.62
C PRO A 51 -13.89 6.57 3.95
N VAL A 52 -13.03 6.21 4.91
CA VAL A 52 -13.01 6.80 6.25
C VAL A 52 -12.10 8.01 6.31
N TYR A 53 -11.01 7.99 5.56
CA TYR A 53 -9.99 9.04 5.56
C TYR A 53 -9.97 9.76 4.22
N GLU A 54 -9.47 10.99 4.22
CA GLU A 54 -9.32 11.75 2.98
C GLU A 54 -8.11 11.30 2.17
N HIS A 55 -6.98 11.06 2.83
CA HIS A 55 -5.70 10.87 2.15
C HIS A 55 -4.90 9.73 2.75
N VAL A 56 -4.67 8.70 1.96
CA VAL A 56 -3.91 7.51 2.36
C VAL A 56 -2.73 7.36 1.40
N ALA A 57 -1.60 6.91 1.93
CA ALA A 57 -0.39 6.71 1.13
C ALA A 57 0.04 5.25 1.16
N ILE A 58 0.62 4.81 0.05
CA ILE A 58 1.33 3.54 -0.06
C ILE A 58 2.60 3.79 -0.89
N GLY A 59 3.55 2.88 -0.78
CA GLY A 59 4.77 2.99 -1.57
C GLY A 59 5.32 1.63 -1.94
N GLY A 60 6.09 1.57 -2.99
CA GLY A 60 6.73 0.34 -3.43
C GLY A 60 7.48 0.51 -4.74
N THR A 61 8.08 -0.57 -5.19
CA THR A 61 8.78 -0.59 -6.49
C THR A 61 7.82 -0.87 -7.64
N PHE A 62 6.84 -1.73 -7.40
CA PHE A 62 5.81 -2.11 -8.39
C PHE A 62 6.41 -2.58 -9.71
N ASP A 63 7.44 -3.43 -9.65
CA ASP A 63 8.08 -3.97 -10.86
C ASP A 63 7.16 -4.94 -11.59
N GLU A 64 6.73 -5.98 -10.89
CA GLU A 64 5.70 -6.90 -11.39
C GLU A 64 4.45 -6.67 -10.56
N ILE A 65 3.36 -6.27 -11.23
CA ILE A 65 2.10 -6.08 -10.51
C ILE A 65 1.47 -7.45 -10.28
N HIS A 66 1.42 -7.86 -9.02
CA HIS A 66 0.82 -9.14 -8.63
C HIS A 66 -0.32 -8.90 -7.64
N TYR A 67 -0.99 -9.98 -7.25
CA TYR A 67 -2.16 -9.86 -6.36
C TYR A 67 -1.83 -9.21 -5.02
N GLY A 68 -0.60 -9.37 -4.52
CA GLY A 68 -0.16 -8.67 -3.32
C GLY A 68 -0.22 -7.16 -3.47
N HIS A 69 0.27 -6.65 -4.60
CA HIS A 69 0.19 -5.20 -4.90
C HIS A 69 -1.27 -4.74 -5.03
N LEU A 70 -2.09 -5.54 -5.72
CA LEU A 70 -3.49 -5.17 -5.91
C LEU A 70 -4.26 -5.13 -4.58
N MET A 71 -3.97 -6.04 -3.68
CA MET A 71 -4.58 -6.02 -2.34
C MET A 71 -4.10 -4.83 -1.52
N LEU A 72 -2.82 -4.46 -1.62
CA LEU A 72 -2.30 -3.28 -0.96
C LEU A 72 -3.05 -2.02 -1.42
N ILE A 73 -3.20 -1.89 -2.73
CA ILE A 73 -3.93 -0.76 -3.32
C ILE A 73 -5.40 -0.79 -2.91
N LEU A 74 -6.02 -1.96 -2.95
CA LEU A 74 -7.42 -2.12 -2.55
C LEU A 74 -7.64 -1.69 -1.11
N MET A 75 -6.77 -2.11 -0.18
CA MET A 75 -6.88 -1.71 1.22
C MET A 75 -6.75 -0.20 1.38
N ALA A 76 -5.82 0.40 0.63
CA ALA A 76 -5.67 1.86 0.65
C ALA A 76 -6.93 2.57 0.15
N LEU A 77 -7.55 2.04 -0.90
CA LEU A 77 -8.78 2.60 -1.47
C LEU A 77 -10.00 2.41 -0.56
N ARG A 78 -10.00 1.33 0.22
CA ARG A 78 -11.06 1.11 1.21
C ARG A 78 -10.97 2.12 2.35
N LEU A 79 -9.77 2.54 2.68
CA LEU A 79 -9.52 3.50 3.76
C LEU A 79 -9.62 4.94 3.30
N GLY A 80 -9.07 5.27 2.15
CA GLY A 80 -8.91 6.65 1.72
C GLY A 80 -9.69 7.03 0.47
N ARG A 81 -10.20 8.25 0.49
CA ARG A 81 -10.84 8.81 -0.70
C ARG A 81 -9.80 8.98 -1.82
N ARG A 82 -8.62 9.46 -1.45
CA ARG A 82 -7.50 9.62 -2.36
C ARG A 82 -6.32 8.81 -1.87
N VAL A 83 -5.63 8.18 -2.81
CA VAL A 83 -4.47 7.34 -2.51
C VAL A 83 -3.26 7.90 -3.23
N LEU A 84 -2.23 8.18 -2.46
CA LEU A 84 -0.93 8.60 -2.98
C LEU A 84 -0.05 7.36 -3.10
N ILE A 85 0.41 7.07 -4.31
CA ILE A 85 1.23 5.90 -4.57
C ILE A 85 2.66 6.35 -4.90
N GLY A 86 3.58 6.13 -3.99
CA GLY A 86 5.00 6.41 -4.22
C GLY A 86 5.66 5.23 -4.92
N VAL A 87 6.25 5.47 -6.08
CA VAL A 87 6.95 4.45 -6.85
C VAL A 87 8.43 4.78 -6.85
N THR A 88 9.28 3.84 -6.42
CA THR A 88 10.72 4.09 -6.31
C THR A 88 11.33 4.47 -7.64
N THR A 89 12.18 5.51 -7.63
CA THR A 89 12.93 5.94 -8.82
C THR A 89 13.99 4.90 -9.17
N ASP A 90 14.53 5.00 -10.38
CA ASP A 90 15.60 4.09 -10.80
C ASP A 90 16.84 4.25 -9.91
N GLU A 91 17.16 5.47 -9.53
CA GLU A 91 18.29 5.75 -8.63
C GLU A 91 18.07 5.14 -7.25
N PHE A 92 16.86 5.26 -6.73
CA PHE A 92 16.54 4.68 -5.44
C PHE A 92 16.57 3.15 -5.47
N VAL A 93 16.08 2.54 -6.55
CA VAL A 93 16.15 1.09 -6.74
C VAL A 93 17.59 0.60 -6.69
N LYS A 94 18.50 1.32 -7.33
CA LYS A 94 19.93 0.98 -7.28
C LYS A 94 20.49 1.05 -5.87
N LYS A 95 20.11 2.05 -5.12
CA LYS A 95 20.53 2.20 -3.71
C LYS A 95 20.00 1.08 -2.82
N LEU A 96 18.83 0.54 -3.14
CA LEU A 96 18.24 -0.57 -2.39
C LEU A 96 18.95 -1.90 -2.64
N GLY A 97 19.82 -1.97 -3.66
CA GLY A 97 20.61 -3.16 -3.95
C GLY A 97 19.78 -4.35 -4.39
N LYS A 98 18.76 -4.12 -5.22
CA LYS A 98 17.94 -5.21 -5.75
C LYS A 98 18.80 -6.21 -6.53
N GLU A 99 18.66 -7.48 -6.24
CA GLU A 99 19.45 -8.55 -6.84
C GLU A 99 19.03 -8.88 -8.27
N HIS A 100 17.81 -8.57 -8.64
CA HIS A 100 17.28 -8.83 -9.98
C HIS A 100 17.10 -7.52 -10.75
N GLU A 101 17.05 -7.64 -12.07
CA GLU A 101 16.76 -6.49 -12.91
C GLU A 101 15.36 -5.97 -12.63
N VAL A 102 15.26 -4.65 -12.51
CA VAL A 102 14.00 -3.96 -12.28
C VAL A 102 13.75 -3.07 -13.50
N ARG A 103 12.52 -3.10 -14.01
CA ARG A 103 12.11 -2.25 -15.14
C ARG A 103 12.32 -0.78 -14.79
N SER A 104 12.46 0.05 -15.82
CA SER A 104 12.60 1.49 -15.60
C SER A 104 11.39 2.07 -14.87
N TYR A 105 11.60 3.17 -14.19
CA TYR A 105 10.53 3.89 -13.52
C TYR A 105 9.35 4.16 -14.48
N ALA A 106 9.65 4.65 -15.69
CA ALA A 106 8.62 4.96 -16.67
C ALA A 106 7.77 3.73 -17.03
N GLU A 107 8.40 2.58 -17.22
CA GLU A 107 7.67 1.34 -17.52
C GLU A 107 6.83 0.89 -16.35
N ARG A 108 7.37 0.97 -15.14
CA ARG A 108 6.66 0.56 -13.92
C ARG A 108 5.43 1.43 -13.67
N VAL A 109 5.58 2.73 -13.84
CA VAL A 109 4.46 3.67 -13.69
C VAL A 109 3.38 3.42 -14.74
N GLU A 110 3.79 3.19 -16.00
CA GLU A 110 2.82 2.94 -17.06
C GLU A 110 2.03 1.65 -16.82
N ARG A 111 2.69 0.60 -16.38
CA ARG A 111 2.01 -0.66 -16.05
C ARG A 111 1.04 -0.48 -14.88
N LEU A 112 1.47 0.23 -13.87
CA LEU A 112 0.62 0.51 -12.71
C LEU A 112 -0.59 1.34 -13.12
N ARG A 113 -0.38 2.38 -13.92
CA ARG A 113 -1.46 3.24 -14.41
C ARG A 113 -2.51 2.41 -15.17
N ARG A 114 -2.06 1.52 -16.04
CA ARG A 114 -2.97 0.65 -16.81
C ARG A 114 -3.81 -0.23 -15.90
N GLU A 115 -3.20 -0.81 -14.88
CA GLU A 115 -3.94 -1.63 -13.90
C GLU A 115 -4.99 -0.81 -13.16
N LEU A 116 -4.63 0.39 -12.75
CA LEU A 116 -5.55 1.27 -12.05
C LEU A 116 -6.71 1.70 -12.94
N GLU A 117 -6.43 2.06 -14.18
CA GLU A 117 -7.46 2.43 -15.16
C GLU A 117 -8.42 1.28 -15.45
N LYS A 118 -7.86 0.10 -15.66
CA LYS A 118 -8.63 -1.11 -15.95
C LYS A 118 -9.65 -1.41 -14.85
N ARG A 119 -9.33 -1.09 -13.61
CA ARG A 119 -10.18 -1.35 -12.46
C ARG A 119 -11.05 -0.16 -12.05
N GLY A 120 -10.92 0.97 -12.73
CA GLY A 120 -11.66 2.18 -12.41
C GLY A 120 -11.15 2.89 -11.16
N TRP A 121 -9.91 2.66 -10.78
CA TRP A 121 -9.31 3.22 -9.56
C TRP A 121 -8.44 4.45 -9.82
N PHE A 122 -8.05 4.68 -11.07
CA PHE A 122 -7.04 5.68 -11.40
C PHE A 122 -7.38 7.10 -10.94
N GLU A 123 -8.65 7.49 -11.04
CA GLU A 123 -9.09 8.83 -10.67
C GLU A 123 -8.87 9.16 -9.19
N ARG A 124 -8.83 8.14 -8.36
CA ARG A 124 -8.61 8.31 -6.91
C ARG A 124 -7.14 8.17 -6.52
N CYS A 125 -6.27 7.85 -7.46
CA CYS A 125 -4.86 7.60 -7.21
C CYS A 125 -3.98 8.66 -7.83
N LYS A 126 -2.90 8.99 -7.15
CA LYS A 126 -1.84 9.86 -7.67
C LYS A 126 -0.52 9.14 -7.52
N ILE A 127 0.19 8.95 -8.64
CA ILE A 127 1.48 8.27 -8.65
C ILE A 127 2.57 9.32 -8.60
N ILE A 128 3.50 9.17 -7.66
CA ILE A 128 4.63 10.10 -7.51
C ILE A 128 5.94 9.32 -7.47
N PRO A 129 7.06 9.94 -7.87
CA PRO A 129 8.37 9.32 -7.71
C PRO A 129 8.79 9.33 -6.25
N LEU A 130 9.42 8.24 -5.81
CA LEU A 130 9.91 8.06 -4.45
C LEU A 130 11.42 7.93 -4.52
N SER A 131 12.13 8.98 -4.10
CA SER A 131 13.60 9.04 -4.18
C SER A 131 14.28 8.65 -2.87
N ASP A 132 13.52 8.49 -1.80
CA ASP A 132 13.99 8.11 -0.48
C ASP A 132 12.92 7.27 0.22
N PRO A 133 13.21 6.67 1.38
CA PRO A 133 12.27 5.78 2.05
C PRO A 133 10.98 6.44 2.53
N TYR A 134 10.97 7.75 2.63
CA TYR A 134 9.85 8.46 3.27
C TYR A 134 8.93 9.18 2.29
N GLY A 135 9.48 9.72 1.20
CA GLY A 135 8.72 10.57 0.31
C GLY A 135 8.07 11.72 1.09
N PRO A 136 6.83 12.07 0.79
CA PRO A 136 6.14 13.15 1.50
C PRO A 136 5.53 12.74 2.84
N THR A 137 5.65 11.48 3.25
CA THR A 137 4.93 10.95 4.43
C THR A 137 5.29 11.65 5.74
N ILE A 138 6.50 12.18 5.86
CA ILE A 138 6.94 12.87 7.08
C ILE A 138 6.50 14.33 7.07
N GLU A 139 6.50 14.96 5.91
CA GLU A 139 6.31 16.40 5.78
C GLU A 139 4.89 16.83 5.48
N ASP A 140 4.11 15.99 4.84
CA ASP A 140 2.75 16.32 4.43
C ASP A 140 1.74 15.91 5.50
N PRO A 141 1.20 16.89 6.27
CA PRO A 141 0.24 16.57 7.32
C PRO A 141 -1.11 16.12 6.80
N SER A 142 -1.39 16.28 5.50
CA SER A 142 -2.66 15.84 4.92
C SER A 142 -2.73 14.32 4.76
N ILE A 143 -1.58 13.64 4.80
CA ILE A 143 -1.54 12.18 4.74
C ILE A 143 -1.91 11.64 6.12
N GLU A 144 -3.05 10.98 6.21
CA GLU A 144 -3.60 10.51 7.48
C GLU A 144 -3.22 9.07 7.81
N VAL A 145 -3.04 8.24 6.78
CA VAL A 145 -2.77 6.81 6.96
C VAL A 145 -1.69 6.37 5.97
N LEU A 146 -0.81 5.52 6.43
CA LEU A 146 0.15 4.81 5.59
C LEU A 146 -0.16 3.32 5.70
N VAL A 147 -0.43 2.68 4.55
CA VAL A 147 -0.65 1.24 4.49
C VAL A 147 0.64 0.58 4.04
N THR A 148 1.13 -0.38 4.83
CA THR A 148 2.40 -1.04 4.56
C THR A 148 2.21 -2.55 4.39
N SER A 149 3.18 -3.17 3.72
CA SER A 149 3.29 -4.63 3.69
C SER A 149 4.11 -5.11 4.89
N PRO A 150 4.11 -6.42 5.18
CA PRO A 150 4.95 -6.96 6.26
C PRO A 150 6.43 -6.62 6.08
N PHE A 151 6.90 -6.54 4.84
CA PHE A 151 8.30 -6.27 4.52
C PHE A 151 8.69 -4.81 4.78
N THR A 152 7.72 -3.89 4.82
CA THR A 152 7.97 -2.47 5.00
C THR A 152 7.38 -1.90 6.29
N HIS A 153 6.83 -2.76 7.13
CA HIS A 153 6.22 -2.33 8.39
C HIS A 153 7.17 -1.50 9.26
N PHE A 154 8.42 -1.92 9.38
CA PHE A 154 9.42 -1.20 10.16
C PHE A 154 9.57 0.26 9.70
N ARG A 155 9.41 0.49 8.39
CA ARG A 155 9.47 1.83 7.82
C ARG A 155 8.26 2.66 8.24
N GLY A 156 7.10 2.03 8.29
CA GLY A 156 5.89 2.68 8.77
C GLY A 156 6.01 3.15 10.21
N VAL A 157 6.57 2.30 11.07
CA VAL A 157 6.83 2.66 12.47
C VAL A 157 7.78 3.84 12.56
N GLU A 158 8.87 3.80 11.79
CA GLU A 158 9.85 4.89 11.75
C GLU A 158 9.22 6.21 11.31
N ILE A 159 8.42 6.17 10.26
CA ILE A 159 7.71 7.36 9.75
C ILE A 159 6.80 7.92 10.83
N ASN A 160 6.07 7.07 11.50
CA ASN A 160 5.16 7.49 12.56
C ASN A 160 5.90 8.19 13.70
N GLU A 161 7.04 7.65 14.11
CA GLU A 161 7.88 8.28 15.13
C GLU A 161 8.38 9.65 14.69
N LEU A 162 8.81 9.77 13.43
CA LEU A 162 9.29 11.03 12.89
C LEU A 162 8.16 12.07 12.79
N ARG A 163 6.97 11.65 12.43
CA ARG A 163 5.79 12.54 12.38
C ARG A 163 5.45 13.06 13.78
N VAL A 164 5.49 12.20 14.77
CA VAL A 164 5.21 12.60 16.17
C VAL A 164 6.21 13.67 16.61
N LYS A 165 7.48 13.53 16.27
CA LYS A 165 8.51 14.53 16.63
C LYS A 165 8.30 15.87 15.96
N ARG A 166 7.69 15.88 14.79
CA ARG A 166 7.40 17.14 14.08
C ARG A 166 6.09 17.80 14.53
N GLY A 167 5.27 17.05 15.22
CA GLY A 167 3.92 17.49 15.58
C GLY A 167 2.93 17.09 14.52
#